data_a17621104ae52dce7db0837bcf81090f
#
_entry.id   a17621104ae52dce7db0837bcf81090f
#
_cell.length_a   1.000
_cell.length_b   1.000
_cell.length_c   1.000
_cell.angle_alpha   90.00
_cell.angle_beta   90.00
_cell.angle_gamma   90.00
#
_symmetry.space_group_name_H-M   'P 1'
#
loop_
_entity.id
_entity.type
_entity.pdbx_description
1 polymer ?
#
loop_
_entity_poly.entity_id
_entity_poly.type
_entity_poly.pdbx_seq_one_letter_code
_entity_poly.pdbx_strand_id
1 'polypeptide(L)'
;MASFISEDNIEQALLQRLQHIHGFNVLDCYTAKPEELNDGSHRADKRDVIFPVELKTACLALNPDIPESKIDEAIERVMNRRAAMSPIAANRELYDLIRDGVPVQFDDERGIKQHQKVRLVHFDDPKQNRWLAVSQLWIKSVGQAPKAAYRRPDVILYVNGLPLVFIELKNSNVRLRNAFEDNLRSYHHDIPQLFHCNAFCVLSNALETRVGSFT
;
A
#
# COMPACT_ATOMS: atom_id res chain seq x y z
N MET A 1 34.72 -15.41 -11.61
CA MET A 1 33.88 -14.87 -10.51
C MET A 1 32.44 -14.93 -11.00
N ALA A 2 31.55 -15.59 -10.27
CA ALA A 2 30.14 -15.60 -10.65
C ALA A 2 29.61 -14.16 -10.47
N SER A 3 29.21 -13.52 -11.56
CA SER A 3 28.55 -12.22 -11.53
C SER A 3 27.16 -12.43 -10.95
N PHE A 4 26.86 -11.86 -9.80
CA PHE A 4 25.50 -11.85 -9.25
C PHE A 4 24.85 -10.47 -9.49
N ILE A 5 23.54 -10.46 -9.60
CA ILE A 5 22.77 -9.22 -9.71
C ILE A 5 22.39 -8.79 -8.29
N SER A 6 22.77 -7.56 -7.92
CA SER A 6 22.47 -7.00 -6.60
C SER A 6 20.99 -6.68 -6.43
N GLU A 7 20.51 -6.61 -5.19
CA GLU A 7 19.13 -6.20 -4.87
C GLU A 7 18.84 -4.80 -5.44
N ASP A 8 19.75 -3.86 -5.27
CA ASP A 8 19.63 -2.49 -5.81
C ASP A 8 19.44 -2.47 -7.34
N ASN A 9 20.25 -3.25 -8.09
CA ASN A 9 20.09 -3.34 -9.55
C ASN A 9 18.73 -3.92 -9.95
N ILE A 10 18.21 -4.89 -9.19
CA ILE A 10 16.91 -5.51 -9.43
C ILE A 10 15.80 -4.50 -9.14
N GLU A 11 15.89 -3.75 -8.03
CA GLU A 11 14.95 -2.71 -7.64
C GLU A 11 14.89 -1.61 -8.70
N GLN A 12 16.04 -1.07 -9.11
CA GLN A 12 16.10 -0.01 -10.13
C GLN A 12 15.52 -0.47 -11.47
N ALA A 13 15.84 -1.70 -11.91
CA ALA A 13 15.29 -2.26 -13.14
C ALA A 13 13.76 -2.44 -13.05
N LEU A 14 13.24 -2.87 -11.89
CA LEU A 14 11.81 -2.99 -11.65
C LEU A 14 11.12 -1.63 -11.71
N LEU A 15 11.63 -0.63 -10.99
CA LEU A 15 11.06 0.72 -10.94
C LEU A 15 11.04 1.37 -12.33
N GLN A 16 12.14 1.28 -13.08
CA GLN A 16 12.20 1.76 -14.46
C GLN A 16 11.16 1.08 -15.36
N ARG A 17 10.98 -0.24 -15.24
CA ARG A 17 9.99 -0.98 -16.01
C ARG A 17 8.56 -0.57 -15.63
N LEU A 18 8.26 -0.42 -14.35
CA LEU A 18 6.97 0.07 -13.88
C LEU A 18 6.66 1.46 -14.43
N GLN A 19 7.64 2.36 -14.40
CA GLN A 19 7.50 3.72 -14.88
C GLN A 19 7.31 3.79 -16.41
N HIS A 20 8.23 3.22 -17.17
CA HIS A 20 8.29 3.44 -18.63
C HIS A 20 7.36 2.53 -19.44
N ILE A 21 7.04 1.33 -18.92
CA ILE A 21 6.22 0.36 -19.64
C ILE A 21 4.78 0.35 -19.09
N HIS A 22 4.61 0.46 -17.76
CA HIS A 22 3.31 0.31 -17.12
C HIS A 22 2.69 1.64 -16.66
N GLY A 23 3.38 2.76 -16.81
CA GLY A 23 2.85 4.09 -16.53
C GLY A 23 2.69 4.43 -15.03
N PHE A 24 3.41 3.72 -14.16
CA PHE A 24 3.45 4.07 -12.75
C PHE A 24 4.22 5.37 -12.53
N ASN A 25 3.75 6.22 -11.64
CA ASN A 25 4.62 7.19 -11.00
C ASN A 25 5.55 6.46 -10.04
N VAL A 26 6.78 6.96 -9.86
CA VAL A 26 7.76 6.39 -8.94
C VAL A 26 8.10 7.41 -7.87
N LEU A 27 8.10 6.98 -6.61
CA LEU A 27 8.48 7.78 -5.45
C LEU A 27 9.51 7.00 -4.64
N ASP A 28 10.73 7.55 -4.54
CA ASP A 28 11.73 7.08 -3.61
C ASP A 28 11.54 7.76 -2.25
N CYS A 29 11.25 6.95 -1.23
CA CYS A 29 11.01 7.39 0.14
C CYS A 29 12.22 7.18 1.07
N TYR A 30 13.40 6.96 0.49
CA TYR A 30 14.61 6.79 1.29
C TYR A 30 14.90 8.01 2.16
N THR A 31 15.14 7.77 3.43
CA THR A 31 15.68 8.75 4.38
C THR A 31 16.82 8.12 5.18
N ALA A 32 17.82 8.93 5.56
CA ALA A 32 18.98 8.43 6.31
C ALA A 32 18.58 7.91 7.70
N LYS A 33 17.55 8.50 8.30
CA LYS A 33 17.00 8.09 9.59
C LYS A 33 15.57 7.62 9.44
N PRO A 34 15.21 6.47 10.04
CA PRO A 34 13.89 5.88 9.91
C PRO A 34 12.72 6.78 10.38
N GLU A 35 12.96 7.64 11.36
CA GLU A 35 11.98 8.55 11.94
C GLU A 35 11.67 9.79 11.09
N GLU A 36 12.50 10.12 10.11
CA GLU A 36 12.32 11.30 9.28
C GLU A 36 11.07 11.19 8.41
N LEU A 37 10.16 12.18 8.55
CA LEU A 37 8.91 12.24 7.81
C LEU A 37 9.02 12.96 6.45
N ASN A 38 10.15 13.63 6.19
CA ASN A 38 10.38 14.33 4.92
C ASN A 38 10.84 13.33 3.82
N ASP A 39 10.01 12.33 3.57
CA ASP A 39 10.24 11.23 2.63
C ASP A 39 9.36 11.32 1.37
N GLY A 40 8.69 12.44 1.15
CA GLY A 40 7.80 12.64 0.00
C GLY A 40 6.43 11.96 0.10
N SER A 41 6.19 11.15 1.14
CA SER A 41 4.91 10.42 1.31
C SER A 41 3.77 11.26 1.89
N HIS A 42 4.09 12.43 2.44
CA HIS A 42 3.13 13.32 3.13
C HIS A 42 2.36 12.68 4.27
N ARG A 43 2.88 11.60 4.86
CA ARG A 43 2.29 10.95 6.04
C ARG A 43 2.55 11.78 7.28
N ALA A 44 1.58 11.80 8.20
CA ALA A 44 1.75 12.45 9.50
C ALA A 44 2.48 11.55 10.53
N ASP A 45 2.40 10.23 10.36
CA ASP A 45 3.01 9.23 11.26
C ASP A 45 3.63 8.10 10.41
N LYS A 46 4.81 7.65 10.76
CA LYS A 46 5.47 6.49 10.11
C LYS A 46 4.72 5.16 10.27
N ARG A 47 3.73 5.08 11.16
CA ARG A 47 2.81 3.93 11.28
C ARG A 47 1.76 3.91 10.18
N ASP A 48 1.47 5.06 9.57
CA ASP A 48 0.48 5.17 8.52
C ASP A 48 1.06 4.60 7.22
N VAL A 49 0.30 3.76 6.56
CA VAL A 49 0.71 3.08 5.33
C VAL A 49 -0.12 3.53 4.13
N ILE A 50 -1.28 4.14 4.35
CA ILE A 50 -2.12 4.74 3.33
C ILE A 50 -1.63 6.18 3.09
N PHE A 51 -1.60 6.60 1.84
CA PHE A 51 -1.22 7.97 1.47
C PHE A 51 -2.47 8.84 1.38
N PRO A 52 -2.75 9.68 2.41
CA PRO A 52 -4.03 10.37 2.52
C PRO A 52 -4.28 11.38 1.39
N VAL A 53 -3.24 12.07 0.94
CA VAL A 53 -3.35 13.05 -0.15
C VAL A 53 -3.69 12.38 -1.48
N GLU A 54 -3.01 11.27 -1.79
CA GLU A 54 -3.27 10.47 -2.99
C GLU A 54 -4.67 9.87 -2.97
N LEU A 55 -5.09 9.32 -1.82
CA LEU A 55 -6.41 8.74 -1.64
C LEU A 55 -7.51 9.80 -1.80
N LYS A 56 -7.36 10.97 -1.16
CA LYS A 56 -8.34 12.06 -1.27
C LYS A 56 -8.47 12.55 -2.70
N THR A 57 -7.34 12.79 -3.37
CA THR A 57 -7.32 13.24 -4.77
C THR A 57 -8.05 12.24 -5.69
N ALA A 58 -7.79 10.96 -5.51
CA ALA A 58 -8.46 9.92 -6.30
C ALA A 58 -9.96 9.82 -5.99
N CYS A 59 -10.33 9.82 -4.70
CA CYS A 59 -11.75 9.74 -4.29
C CYS A 59 -12.57 10.91 -4.82
N LEU A 60 -12.04 12.13 -4.78
CA LEU A 60 -12.70 13.31 -5.36
C LEU A 60 -12.93 13.15 -6.87
N ALA A 61 -11.94 12.66 -7.61
CA ALA A 61 -12.05 12.45 -9.05
C ALA A 61 -13.03 11.32 -9.42
N LEU A 62 -13.07 10.24 -8.61
CA LEU A 62 -13.91 9.07 -8.86
C LEU A 62 -15.38 9.25 -8.41
N ASN A 63 -15.69 10.28 -7.62
CA ASN A 63 -17.01 10.48 -7.01
C ASN A 63 -17.45 11.95 -7.10
N PRO A 64 -17.61 12.52 -8.32
CA PRO A 64 -17.89 13.95 -8.50
C PRO A 64 -19.25 14.39 -7.92
N ASP A 65 -20.18 13.46 -7.76
CA ASP A 65 -21.54 13.74 -7.26
C ASP A 65 -21.69 13.60 -5.75
N ILE A 66 -20.61 13.23 -5.03
CA ILE A 66 -20.62 13.07 -3.57
C ILE A 66 -19.97 14.30 -2.93
N PRO A 67 -20.62 14.93 -1.92
CA PRO A 67 -20.01 16.06 -1.20
C PRO A 67 -18.64 15.72 -0.61
N GLU A 68 -17.68 16.65 -0.70
CA GLU A 68 -16.30 16.46 -0.21
C GLU A 68 -16.27 16.03 1.26
N SER A 69 -17.14 16.59 2.11
CA SER A 69 -17.24 16.21 3.53
C SER A 69 -17.58 14.73 3.74
N LYS A 70 -18.33 14.12 2.80
CA LYS A 70 -18.67 12.70 2.84
C LYS A 70 -17.56 11.82 2.28
N ILE A 71 -16.77 12.34 1.37
CA ILE A 71 -15.53 11.71 0.92
C ILE A 71 -14.53 11.68 2.06
N ASP A 72 -14.38 12.79 2.81
CA ASP A 72 -13.50 12.84 3.99
C ASP A 72 -13.95 11.83 5.06
N GLU A 73 -15.25 11.72 5.37
CA GLU A 73 -15.79 10.70 6.28
C GLU A 73 -15.45 9.27 5.81
N ALA A 74 -15.56 9.00 4.53
CA ALA A 74 -15.21 7.70 3.96
C ALA A 74 -13.70 7.41 4.09
N ILE A 75 -12.85 8.39 3.83
CA ILE A 75 -11.40 8.28 3.96
C ILE A 75 -11.00 8.02 5.42
N GLU A 76 -11.56 8.75 6.37
CA GLU A 76 -11.35 8.50 7.80
C GLU A 76 -11.69 7.07 8.18
N ARG A 77 -12.80 6.53 7.68
CA ARG A 77 -13.19 5.13 7.91
C ARG A 77 -12.17 4.14 7.36
N VAL A 78 -11.62 4.39 6.17
CA VAL A 78 -10.57 3.55 5.55
C VAL A 78 -9.28 3.62 6.35
N MET A 79 -8.90 4.82 6.81
CA MET A 79 -7.65 5.07 7.54
C MET A 79 -7.72 4.66 9.02
N ASN A 80 -8.89 4.39 9.56
CA ASN A 80 -9.05 3.97 10.96
C ASN A 80 -8.12 2.80 11.29
N ARG A 81 -7.43 2.93 12.42
CA ARG A 81 -6.53 1.89 12.93
C ARG A 81 -7.32 0.70 13.44
N ARG A 82 -6.97 -0.48 12.92
CA ARG A 82 -7.62 -1.78 13.25
C ARG A 82 -6.81 -2.58 14.27
N ALA A 83 -6.22 -1.88 15.25
CA ALA A 83 -5.27 -2.50 16.21
C ALA A 83 -5.88 -3.63 17.06
N ALA A 84 -7.20 -3.64 17.25
CA ALA A 84 -7.90 -4.69 18.00
C ALA A 84 -8.34 -5.88 17.13
N MET A 85 -8.18 -5.80 15.81
CA MET A 85 -8.57 -6.84 14.87
C MET A 85 -7.38 -7.76 14.58
N SER A 86 -7.67 -9.04 14.26
CA SER A 86 -6.65 -9.89 13.64
C SER A 86 -6.29 -9.33 12.25
N PRO A 87 -5.05 -9.51 11.78
CA PRO A 87 -4.64 -9.01 10.45
C PRO A 87 -5.55 -9.50 9.31
N ILE A 88 -6.01 -10.74 9.38
CA ILE A 88 -6.93 -11.33 8.38
C ILE A 88 -8.31 -10.64 8.43
N ALA A 89 -8.85 -10.38 9.62
CA ALA A 89 -10.14 -9.69 9.77
C ALA A 89 -10.05 -8.24 9.28
N ALA A 90 -8.95 -7.54 9.57
CA ALA A 90 -8.70 -6.19 9.10
C ALA A 90 -8.56 -6.14 7.57
N ASN A 91 -7.83 -7.10 6.98
CA ASN A 91 -7.69 -7.21 5.53
C ASN A 91 -9.05 -7.47 4.86
N ARG A 92 -9.86 -8.38 5.41
CA ARG A 92 -11.18 -8.69 4.85
C ARG A 92 -12.12 -7.49 4.87
N GLU A 93 -12.15 -6.74 5.99
CA GLU A 93 -12.95 -5.52 6.09
C GLU A 93 -12.53 -4.48 5.05
N LEU A 94 -11.22 -4.21 4.92
CA LEU A 94 -10.71 -3.26 3.92
C LEU A 94 -10.93 -3.75 2.49
N TYR A 95 -10.76 -5.04 2.24
CA TYR A 95 -11.09 -5.63 0.94
C TYR A 95 -12.55 -5.35 0.54
N ASP A 96 -13.51 -5.54 1.47
CA ASP A 96 -14.92 -5.27 1.20
C ASP A 96 -15.14 -3.78 0.93
N LEU A 97 -14.51 -2.86 1.67
CA LEU A 97 -14.59 -1.42 1.41
C LEU A 97 -13.96 -1.02 0.07
N ILE A 98 -12.85 -1.63 -0.31
CA ILE A 98 -12.18 -1.36 -1.60
C ILE A 98 -13.03 -1.88 -2.75
N ARG A 99 -13.58 -3.10 -2.63
CA ARG A 99 -14.39 -3.73 -3.67
C ARG A 99 -15.75 -3.04 -3.86
N ASP A 100 -16.45 -2.79 -2.76
CA ASP A 100 -17.85 -2.36 -2.78
C ASP A 100 -18.05 -0.85 -2.64
N GLY A 101 -16.98 -0.12 -2.26
CA GLY A 101 -17.04 1.28 -1.88
C GLY A 101 -17.49 1.49 -0.43
N VAL A 102 -17.21 2.67 0.11
CA VAL A 102 -17.55 3.07 1.48
C VAL A 102 -18.94 3.70 1.51
N PRO A 103 -19.93 3.12 2.23
CA PRO A 103 -21.27 3.68 2.28
C PRO A 103 -21.30 5.00 3.04
N VAL A 104 -21.94 6.01 2.44
CA VAL A 104 -22.17 7.35 2.99
C VAL A 104 -23.63 7.77 2.83
N GLN A 105 -24.08 8.69 3.68
CA GLN A 105 -25.43 9.27 3.62
C GLN A 105 -25.32 10.79 3.69
N PHE A 106 -26.09 11.48 2.87
CA PHE A 106 -26.18 12.94 2.87
C PHE A 106 -27.53 13.40 2.29
N ASP A 107 -27.92 14.62 2.58
CA ASP A 107 -29.07 15.23 1.95
C ASP A 107 -28.60 16.00 0.72
N ASP A 108 -29.30 15.82 -0.42
CA ASP A 108 -29.03 16.58 -1.63
C ASP A 108 -29.55 18.03 -1.52
N GLU A 109 -29.33 18.83 -2.56
CA GLU A 109 -29.77 20.24 -2.62
C GLU A 109 -31.29 20.43 -2.43
N ARG A 110 -32.09 19.37 -2.58
CA ARG A 110 -33.54 19.35 -2.40
C ARG A 110 -33.95 18.82 -1.03
N GLY A 111 -33.00 18.50 -0.15
CA GLY A 111 -33.24 17.90 1.17
C GLY A 111 -33.65 16.43 1.11
N ILE A 112 -33.38 15.74 -0.02
CA ILE A 112 -33.69 14.31 -0.18
C ILE A 112 -32.48 13.50 0.27
N LYS A 113 -32.71 12.52 1.16
CA LYS A 113 -31.65 11.61 1.63
C LYS A 113 -31.11 10.74 0.52
N GLN A 114 -29.80 10.85 0.31
CA GLN A 114 -29.03 10.05 -0.63
C GLN A 114 -28.26 8.97 0.15
N HIS A 115 -28.23 7.76 -0.43
CA HIS A 115 -27.43 6.64 0.06
C HIS A 115 -26.49 6.25 -1.07
N GLN A 116 -25.22 6.61 -0.97
CA GLN A 116 -24.23 6.35 -1.99
C GLN A 116 -23.01 5.60 -1.41
N LYS A 117 -22.15 5.13 -2.29
CA LYS A 117 -20.90 4.49 -1.92
C LYS A 117 -19.74 5.27 -2.53
N VAL A 118 -18.82 5.74 -1.70
CA VAL A 118 -17.57 6.36 -2.16
C VAL A 118 -16.69 5.27 -2.77
N ARG A 119 -16.46 5.36 -4.06
CA ARG A 119 -15.57 4.47 -4.80
C ARG A 119 -14.13 4.81 -4.47
N LEU A 120 -13.36 3.82 -4.03
CA LEU A 120 -11.93 3.95 -3.72
C LEU A 120 -11.04 3.56 -4.91
N VAL A 121 -11.49 2.61 -5.73
CA VAL A 121 -10.78 2.10 -6.91
C VAL A 121 -11.77 1.94 -8.06
N HIS A 122 -11.35 2.33 -9.27
CA HIS A 122 -12.13 2.09 -10.48
C HIS A 122 -11.68 0.79 -11.13
N PHE A 123 -12.46 -0.29 -10.95
CA PHE A 123 -12.10 -1.62 -11.46
C PHE A 123 -12.36 -1.79 -12.96
N ASP A 124 -13.39 -1.15 -13.50
CA ASP A 124 -13.78 -1.30 -14.91
C ASP A 124 -12.87 -0.52 -15.87
N ASP A 125 -12.29 0.60 -15.41
CA ASP A 125 -11.34 1.39 -16.17
C ASP A 125 -10.10 1.70 -15.32
N PRO A 126 -9.06 0.86 -15.38
CA PRO A 126 -7.83 1.06 -14.62
C PRO A 126 -7.10 2.38 -14.86
N LYS A 127 -7.36 3.05 -16.01
CA LYS A 127 -6.73 4.32 -16.35
C LYS A 127 -7.23 5.49 -15.50
N GLN A 128 -8.38 5.35 -14.86
CA GLN A 128 -8.91 6.34 -13.93
C GLN A 128 -8.26 6.27 -12.55
N ASN A 129 -7.46 5.24 -12.29
CA ASN A 129 -6.73 5.13 -11.05
C ASN A 129 -5.33 5.78 -11.13
N ARG A 130 -4.84 6.20 -9.99
CA ARG A 130 -3.49 6.72 -9.80
C ARG A 130 -2.57 5.56 -9.37
N TRP A 131 -1.59 5.26 -10.20
CA TRP A 131 -0.64 4.16 -9.99
C TRP A 131 0.68 4.71 -9.48
N LEU A 132 1.15 4.24 -8.33
CA LEU A 132 2.38 4.71 -7.71
C LEU A 132 3.21 3.52 -7.21
N ALA A 133 4.48 3.45 -7.63
CA ALA A 133 5.47 2.53 -7.08
C ALA A 133 6.33 3.30 -6.07
N VAL A 134 6.36 2.84 -4.83
CA VAL A 134 7.09 3.48 -3.73
C VAL A 134 8.21 2.56 -3.30
N SER A 135 9.45 3.07 -3.34
CA SER A 135 10.62 2.35 -2.85
C SER A 135 11.09 2.87 -1.49
N GLN A 136 11.75 2.00 -0.74
CA GLN A 136 12.50 2.31 0.47
C GLN A 136 11.72 3.03 1.57
N LEU A 137 10.40 2.74 1.68
CA LEU A 137 9.50 3.39 2.65
C LEU A 137 9.73 2.86 4.06
N TRP A 138 10.20 3.70 4.98
CA TRP A 138 10.28 3.34 6.40
C TRP A 138 8.90 3.30 7.03
N ILE A 139 8.55 2.17 7.65
CA ILE A 139 7.29 1.95 8.38
C ILE A 139 7.61 1.62 9.84
N LYS A 140 7.00 2.37 10.77
CA LYS A 140 7.14 2.14 12.21
C LYS A 140 6.28 0.95 12.63
N SER A 141 6.86 0.07 13.43
CA SER A 141 6.20 -1.11 13.96
C SER A 141 5.03 -0.75 14.89
N VAL A 142 3.96 -1.56 14.81
CA VAL A 142 2.77 -1.47 15.68
C VAL A 142 2.47 -2.77 16.41
N GLY A 143 3.22 -3.83 16.14
CA GLY A 143 3.05 -5.15 16.77
C GLY A 143 3.25 -5.10 18.29
N GLN A 144 2.69 -6.07 19.01
CA GLN A 144 2.76 -6.12 20.49
C GLN A 144 4.18 -6.37 21.03
N ALA A 145 5.05 -6.98 20.25
CA ALA A 145 6.46 -7.19 20.58
C ALA A 145 7.30 -7.18 19.31
N PRO A 146 7.41 -6.03 18.63
CA PRO A 146 8.11 -5.96 17.36
C PRO A 146 9.60 -6.28 17.56
N LYS A 147 10.15 -7.11 16.69
CA LYS A 147 11.59 -7.42 16.67
C LYS A 147 12.42 -6.22 16.22
N ALA A 148 11.84 -5.32 15.46
CA ALA A 148 12.47 -4.08 15.02
C ALA A 148 11.50 -2.90 15.17
N ALA A 149 12.02 -1.74 15.56
CA ALA A 149 11.22 -0.51 15.70
C ALA A 149 10.68 -0.01 14.35
N TYR A 150 11.40 -0.28 13.26
CA TYR A 150 11.07 0.09 11.89
C TYR A 150 11.36 -1.05 10.94
N ARG A 151 10.58 -1.10 9.86
CA ARG A 151 10.81 -1.95 8.70
C ARG A 151 10.82 -1.10 7.43
N ARG A 152 11.58 -1.56 6.42
CA ARG A 152 11.72 -0.87 5.14
C ARG A 152 11.57 -1.89 4.01
N PRO A 153 10.35 -2.11 3.50
CA PRO A 153 10.12 -2.88 2.29
C PRO A 153 10.85 -2.30 1.09
N ASP A 154 11.28 -3.15 0.17
CA ASP A 154 11.98 -2.70 -1.04
C ASP A 154 11.03 -1.88 -1.91
N VAL A 155 9.88 -2.44 -2.32
CA VAL A 155 8.89 -1.74 -3.15
C VAL A 155 7.47 -2.06 -2.69
N ILE A 156 6.63 -1.03 -2.66
CA ILE A 156 5.18 -1.17 -2.43
C ILE A 156 4.45 -0.53 -3.62
N LEU A 157 3.49 -1.25 -4.22
CA LEU A 157 2.65 -0.67 -5.26
C LEU A 157 1.34 -0.16 -4.65
N TYR A 158 1.05 1.08 -4.95
CA TYR A 158 -0.14 1.78 -4.52
C TYR A 158 -1.10 1.99 -5.67
N VAL A 159 -2.39 1.85 -5.39
CA VAL A 159 -3.47 2.29 -6.25
C VAL A 159 -4.29 3.31 -5.46
N ASN A 160 -4.40 4.52 -5.96
CA ASN A 160 -5.12 5.61 -5.30
C ASN A 160 -4.70 5.85 -3.84
N GLY A 161 -3.41 5.68 -3.54
CA GLY A 161 -2.87 5.83 -2.18
C GLY A 161 -3.07 4.63 -1.24
N LEU A 162 -3.66 3.53 -1.72
CA LEU A 162 -3.84 2.28 -0.99
C LEU A 162 -2.70 1.30 -1.30
N PRO A 163 -1.95 0.76 -0.31
CA PRO A 163 -0.84 -0.16 -0.50
C PRO A 163 -1.36 -1.57 -0.84
N LEU A 164 -1.51 -1.89 -2.13
CA LEU A 164 -2.13 -3.15 -2.57
C LEU A 164 -1.12 -4.28 -2.79
N VAL A 165 0.13 -3.98 -3.19
CA VAL A 165 1.11 -5.01 -3.49
C VAL A 165 2.39 -4.75 -2.71
N PHE A 166 2.83 -5.76 -1.96
CA PHE A 166 4.12 -5.78 -1.29
C PHE A 166 5.12 -6.54 -2.17
N ILE A 167 6.31 -5.98 -2.38
CA ILE A 167 7.38 -6.60 -3.15
C ILE A 167 8.66 -6.60 -2.32
N GLU A 168 9.24 -7.78 -2.12
CA GLU A 168 10.53 -7.97 -1.49
C GLU A 168 11.50 -8.58 -2.52
N LEU A 169 12.67 -7.99 -2.63
CA LEU A 169 13.70 -8.37 -3.56
C LEU A 169 14.88 -9.01 -2.84
N LYS A 170 15.56 -9.92 -3.51
CA LYS A 170 16.78 -10.53 -3.03
C LYS A 170 17.80 -10.60 -4.17
N ASN A 171 19.08 -10.57 -3.83
CA ASN A 171 20.10 -10.79 -4.84
C ASN A 171 19.96 -12.19 -5.48
N SER A 172 20.46 -12.34 -6.70
CA SER A 172 20.26 -13.57 -7.50
C SER A 172 20.84 -14.86 -6.89
N ASN A 173 21.69 -14.76 -5.85
CA ASN A 173 22.28 -15.92 -5.17
C ASN A 173 21.43 -16.41 -3.98
N VAL A 174 20.42 -15.64 -3.53
CA VAL A 174 19.57 -16.01 -2.40
C VAL A 174 18.39 -16.83 -2.88
N ARG A 175 18.14 -17.97 -2.23
CA ARG A 175 16.96 -18.79 -2.49
C ARG A 175 15.72 -18.10 -1.90
N LEU A 176 14.65 -17.94 -2.71
CA LEU A 176 13.43 -17.23 -2.29
C LEU A 176 12.71 -17.87 -1.10
N ARG A 177 12.88 -19.18 -0.88
CA ARG A 177 12.33 -19.85 0.31
C ARG A 177 12.82 -19.22 1.61
N ASN A 178 14.10 -18.89 1.69
CA ASN A 178 14.70 -18.25 2.86
C ASN A 178 14.15 -16.80 3.03
N ALA A 179 13.99 -16.08 1.92
CA ALA A 179 13.38 -14.74 1.94
C ALA A 179 11.94 -14.75 2.48
N PHE A 180 11.17 -15.79 2.17
CA PHE A 180 9.82 -15.97 2.69
C PHE A 180 9.82 -16.22 4.21
N GLU A 181 10.65 -17.17 4.66
CA GLU A 181 10.65 -17.61 6.07
C GLU A 181 11.22 -16.52 7.00
N ASP A 182 12.24 -15.80 6.55
CA ASP A 182 12.95 -14.84 7.39
C ASP A 182 12.37 -13.43 7.32
N ASN A 183 12.03 -12.95 6.11
CA ASN A 183 11.62 -11.56 5.91
C ASN A 183 10.11 -11.36 5.95
N LEU A 184 9.34 -12.06 5.11
CA LEU A 184 7.91 -11.81 5.02
C LEU A 184 7.18 -12.07 6.35
N ARG A 185 7.53 -13.14 7.07
CA ARG A 185 6.99 -13.40 8.42
C ARG A 185 7.33 -12.29 9.41
N SER A 186 8.55 -11.75 9.33
CA SER A 186 8.96 -10.64 10.19
C SER A 186 8.18 -9.36 9.87
N TYR A 187 7.94 -9.07 8.59
CA TYR A 187 7.08 -7.94 8.19
C TYR A 187 5.64 -8.09 8.69
N HIS A 188 5.05 -9.28 8.55
CA HIS A 188 3.70 -9.56 9.06
C HIS A 188 3.59 -9.36 10.57
N HIS A 189 4.65 -9.70 11.31
CA HIS A 189 4.67 -9.53 12.77
C HIS A 189 4.88 -8.07 13.18
N ASP A 190 5.83 -7.39 12.56
CA ASP A 190 6.31 -6.08 13.02
C ASP A 190 5.48 -4.92 12.45
N ILE A 191 5.01 -5.03 11.20
CA ILE A 191 4.22 -4.00 10.50
C ILE A 191 2.94 -4.57 9.87
N PRO A 192 2.08 -5.26 10.65
CA PRO A 192 0.86 -5.89 10.13
C PRO A 192 -0.07 -4.91 9.42
N GLN A 193 -0.06 -3.63 9.79
CA GLN A 193 -0.87 -2.60 9.17
C GLN A 193 -0.62 -2.44 7.66
N LEU A 194 0.57 -2.76 7.16
CA LEU A 194 0.88 -2.73 5.72
C LEU A 194 0.02 -3.72 4.94
N PHE A 195 -0.33 -4.84 5.57
CA PHE A 195 -1.04 -5.94 4.93
C PHE A 195 -2.57 -5.83 5.05
N HIS A 196 -3.09 -4.82 5.74
CA HIS A 196 -4.54 -4.63 5.84
C HIS A 196 -5.20 -4.32 4.49
N CYS A 197 -4.52 -3.61 3.59
CA CYS A 197 -4.99 -3.36 2.21
C CYS A 197 -4.40 -4.34 1.19
N ASN A 198 -3.51 -5.25 1.60
CA ASN A 198 -2.72 -6.06 0.69
C ASN A 198 -3.59 -7.02 -0.13
N ALA A 199 -3.43 -6.99 -1.46
CA ALA A 199 -4.05 -7.93 -2.39
C ALA A 199 -3.17 -9.17 -2.59
N PHE A 200 -1.85 -8.97 -2.75
CA PHE A 200 -0.87 -10.05 -2.86
C PHE A 200 0.56 -9.57 -2.57
N CYS A 201 1.43 -10.52 -2.31
CA CYS A 201 2.86 -10.30 -2.08
C CYS A 201 3.67 -10.89 -3.22
N VAL A 202 4.80 -10.25 -3.56
CA VAL A 202 5.76 -10.71 -4.56
C VAL A 202 7.12 -10.85 -3.89
N LEU A 203 7.77 -11.98 -4.11
CA LEU A 203 9.17 -12.21 -3.75
C LEU A 203 9.96 -12.50 -5.01
N SER A 204 11.05 -11.81 -5.26
CA SER A 204 11.85 -12.02 -6.48
C SER A 204 13.36 -11.89 -6.20
N ASN A 205 14.15 -12.68 -6.94
CA ASN A 205 15.60 -12.55 -6.96
C ASN A 205 16.14 -12.38 -8.41
N ALA A 206 15.28 -11.89 -9.32
CA ALA A 206 15.48 -11.74 -10.76
C ALA A 206 15.54 -13.07 -11.55
N LEU A 207 15.85 -14.20 -10.92
CA LEU A 207 15.86 -15.53 -11.57
C LEU A 207 14.56 -16.29 -11.32
N GLU A 208 14.00 -16.12 -10.14
CA GLU A 208 12.73 -16.72 -9.71
C GLU A 208 11.84 -15.64 -9.14
N THR A 209 10.54 -15.72 -9.40
CA THR A 209 9.53 -14.85 -8.79
C THR A 209 8.40 -15.70 -8.24
N ARG A 210 8.00 -15.42 -7.00
CA ARG A 210 6.85 -16.03 -6.34
C ARG A 210 5.82 -14.98 -6.00
N VAL A 211 4.56 -15.32 -6.23
CA VAL A 211 3.40 -14.49 -5.89
C VAL A 211 2.51 -15.30 -4.97
N GLY A 212 2.02 -14.67 -3.93
CA GLY A 212 1.14 -15.31 -2.96
C GLY A 212 0.29 -14.31 -2.19
N SER A 213 -0.74 -14.82 -1.50
CA SER A 213 -1.54 -14.02 -0.59
C SER A 213 -0.85 -13.87 0.76
N PHE A 214 -1.35 -12.93 1.55
CA PHE A 214 -0.96 -12.73 2.95
C PHE A 214 -1.44 -13.88 3.88
N THR A 215 -2.48 -14.62 3.48
CA THR A 215 -3.11 -15.71 4.23
C THR A 215 -2.61 -17.07 3.77
#